data_1d35f841174db60aeb0c7ac65ccf115d
#
_entry.id   1d35f841174db60aeb0c7ac65ccf115d
#
_cell.length_a   1.000
_cell.length_b   1.000
_cell.length_c   1.000
_cell.angle_alpha   90.00
_cell.angle_beta   90.00
_cell.angle_gamma   90.00
#
_symmetry.space_group_name_H-M   'P 1'
#
loop_
_entity.id
_entity.type
_entity.pdbx_description
1 polymer ?
#
loop_
_entity_poly.entity_id
_entity_poly.type
_entity_poly.pdbx_seq_one_letter_code
_entity_poly.pdbx_strand_id
1 'polypeptide(L)'
;MFHPPPIILLGTHRSGTSWLGRLFEACPGAVYWSEPRPVWMRGDPARDDDAIPAECATPAVCDSIRKTIRERVQAGGGGQFCEKTPSNCLRAEYVARVLPEAKFIVVVRDGRSVLRSSDEMQGRGINRHRLITRMREVPPWQWPKYAPVAFETLGAKLFKRKLSWWGPKPAGWRETMGMPKGARLGWQWSETLRSALDATAHFGQDRVFQFRYEDMMSSPKQTMSALVDFCGFEHGQVMIDRAVEEADPTRIDRWRSELDPAVVQDARPQMAALMDRLGYCFD
;
A
#
# COMPACT_ATOMS: atom_id res chain seq x y z
N MET A 1 -14.47 -19.70 -3.27
CA MET A 1 -14.69 -18.54 -2.38
C MET A 1 -13.77 -18.72 -1.19
N PHE A 2 -13.17 -17.65 -0.67
CA PHE A 2 -12.39 -17.72 0.57
C PHE A 2 -13.32 -17.54 1.77
N HIS A 3 -13.09 -18.31 2.81
CA HIS A 3 -13.78 -18.18 4.08
C HIS A 3 -12.80 -18.48 5.21
N PRO A 4 -12.53 -17.54 6.12
CA PRO A 4 -13.06 -16.16 6.18
C PRO A 4 -12.61 -15.29 4.97
N PRO A 5 -13.31 -14.16 4.72
CA PRO A 5 -13.00 -13.27 3.58
C PRO A 5 -11.61 -12.69 3.68
N PRO A 6 -10.86 -12.55 2.56
CA PRO A 6 -9.57 -11.91 2.53
C PRO A 6 -9.63 -10.45 3.00
N ILE A 7 -8.59 -9.98 3.66
CA ILE A 7 -8.42 -8.58 4.06
C ILE A 7 -7.36 -7.93 3.18
N ILE A 8 -7.73 -6.87 2.47
CA ILE A 8 -6.83 -6.10 1.60
C ILE A 8 -6.60 -4.72 2.22
N LEU A 9 -5.37 -4.45 2.60
CA LEU A 9 -4.97 -3.18 3.20
C LEU A 9 -4.49 -2.21 2.13
N LEU A 10 -5.29 -1.19 1.89
CA LEU A 10 -5.01 -0.08 0.99
C LEU A 10 -4.48 1.12 1.78
N GLY A 11 -3.60 1.86 1.18
CA GLY A 11 -3.03 3.10 1.71
C GLY A 11 -1.76 3.44 0.97
N THR A 12 -1.45 4.72 0.87
CA THR A 12 -0.23 5.16 0.22
C THR A 12 1.00 4.61 0.93
N HIS A 13 2.12 4.55 0.24
CA HIS A 13 3.37 4.29 0.93
C HIS A 13 3.55 5.30 2.07
N ARG A 14 4.12 4.87 3.20
CA ARG A 14 4.34 5.68 4.42
C ARG A 14 3.08 6.15 5.16
N SER A 15 1.89 5.63 4.82
CA SER A 15 0.64 5.92 5.55
C SER A 15 0.43 5.09 6.84
N GLY A 16 1.42 4.31 7.28
CA GLY A 16 1.28 3.43 8.45
C GLY A 16 0.87 1.99 8.12
N THR A 17 0.61 1.68 6.86
CA THR A 17 0.18 0.34 6.42
C THR A 17 1.17 -0.79 6.77
N SER A 18 2.48 -0.52 6.82
CA SER A 18 3.46 -1.52 7.25
C SER A 18 3.44 -1.79 8.75
N TRP A 19 3.08 -0.79 9.56
CA TRP A 19 2.86 -0.97 10.99
C TRP A 19 1.61 -1.81 11.24
N LEU A 20 0.49 -1.46 10.60
CA LEU A 20 -0.75 -2.24 10.69
C LEU A 20 -0.55 -3.68 10.19
N GLY A 21 0.25 -3.87 9.13
CA GLY A 21 0.59 -5.21 8.62
C GLY A 21 1.31 -6.09 9.66
N ARG A 22 2.18 -5.50 10.51
CA ARG A 22 2.81 -6.25 11.62
C ARG A 22 1.80 -6.65 12.70
N LEU A 23 0.77 -5.85 12.91
CA LEU A 23 -0.31 -6.23 13.84
C LEU A 23 -1.11 -7.42 13.28
N PHE A 24 -1.38 -7.45 11.98
CA PHE A 24 -1.99 -8.63 11.34
C PHE A 24 -1.09 -9.87 11.46
N GLU A 25 0.20 -9.72 11.21
CA GLU A 25 1.17 -10.82 11.33
C GLU A 25 1.22 -11.41 12.73
N ALA A 26 0.95 -10.60 13.75
CA ALA A 26 0.92 -11.03 15.14
C ALA A 26 -0.43 -11.64 15.57
N CYS A 27 -1.49 -11.49 14.77
CA CYS A 27 -2.81 -11.99 15.09
C CYS A 27 -2.89 -13.50 14.80
N PRO A 28 -3.17 -14.36 15.78
CA PRO A 28 -3.39 -15.78 15.53
C PRO A 28 -4.53 -15.99 14.53
N GLY A 29 -4.34 -16.90 13.61
CA GLY A 29 -5.32 -17.16 12.53
C GLY A 29 -5.28 -16.18 11.37
N ALA A 30 -4.40 -15.17 11.37
CA ALA A 30 -4.15 -14.34 10.21
C ALA A 30 -2.92 -14.84 9.42
N VAL A 31 -3.05 -14.91 8.10
CA VAL A 31 -1.94 -15.22 7.19
C VAL A 31 -1.57 -13.96 6.42
N TYR A 32 -0.63 -13.21 6.97
CA TYR A 32 -0.22 -11.93 6.39
C TYR A 32 0.82 -12.12 5.28
N TRP A 33 0.62 -11.39 4.17
CA TRP A 33 1.58 -11.32 3.06
C TRP A 33 1.91 -9.87 2.69
N SER A 34 3.15 -9.50 2.88
CA SER A 34 3.63 -8.14 2.61
C SER A 34 4.11 -8.00 1.17
N GLU A 35 3.43 -7.18 0.42
CA GLU A 35 3.80 -6.68 -0.91
C GLU A 35 4.10 -7.78 -1.97
N PRO A 36 3.20 -8.75 -2.20
CA PRO A 36 3.36 -9.75 -3.27
C PRO A 36 3.08 -9.12 -4.66
N ARG A 37 3.78 -8.04 -5.00
CA ARG A 37 3.58 -7.29 -6.23
C ARG A 37 3.59 -8.17 -7.50
N PRO A 38 4.52 -9.15 -7.65
CA PRO A 38 4.53 -10.00 -8.84
C PRO A 38 3.25 -10.82 -9.04
N VAL A 39 2.58 -11.19 -7.95
CA VAL A 39 1.30 -11.91 -8.01
C VAL A 39 0.21 -11.02 -8.60
N TRP A 40 0.12 -9.79 -8.14
CA TRP A 40 -0.86 -8.82 -8.62
C TRP A 40 -0.59 -8.36 -10.06
N MET A 41 0.68 -8.36 -10.51
CA MET A 41 1.05 -7.97 -11.88
C MET A 41 0.71 -9.04 -12.94
N ARG A 42 0.15 -10.19 -12.57
CA ARG A 42 -0.17 -11.27 -13.54
C ARG A 42 -1.20 -10.86 -14.59
N GLY A 43 -2.08 -9.90 -14.29
CA GLY A 43 -3.05 -9.38 -15.23
C GLY A 43 -2.42 -8.60 -16.39
N ASP A 44 -1.33 -7.88 -16.10
CA ASP A 44 -0.55 -7.12 -17.09
C ASP A 44 0.92 -7.01 -16.63
N PRO A 45 1.73 -8.06 -16.81
CA PRO A 45 3.10 -8.09 -16.31
C PRO A 45 4.08 -7.19 -17.07
N ALA A 46 3.69 -6.69 -18.25
CA ALA A 46 4.51 -5.80 -19.05
C ALA A 46 4.24 -4.32 -18.75
N ARG A 47 3.24 -4.04 -17.93
CA ARG A 47 2.83 -2.69 -17.61
C ARG A 47 3.91 -1.91 -16.86
N ASP A 48 4.12 -0.67 -17.28
CA ASP A 48 5.14 0.22 -16.72
C ASP A 48 4.69 0.94 -15.43
N ASP A 49 3.36 1.09 -15.26
CA ASP A 49 2.74 1.64 -14.05
C ASP A 49 2.05 0.54 -13.20
N ASP A 50 1.42 0.93 -12.09
CA ASP A 50 0.70 0.01 -11.22
C ASP A 50 -0.84 0.05 -11.41
N ALA A 51 -1.35 0.87 -12.34
CA ALA A 51 -2.77 1.08 -12.54
C ALA A 51 -3.38 0.01 -13.49
N ILE A 52 -3.44 -1.23 -13.03
CA ILE A 52 -3.99 -2.35 -13.80
C ILE A 52 -5.52 -2.23 -13.85
N PRO A 53 -6.14 -2.11 -15.05
CA PRO A 53 -7.58 -2.06 -15.20
C PRO A 53 -8.28 -3.34 -14.74
N ALA A 54 -9.54 -3.21 -14.29
CA ALA A 54 -10.33 -4.35 -13.82
C ALA A 54 -10.53 -5.45 -14.88
N GLU A 55 -10.55 -5.07 -16.17
CA GLU A 55 -10.71 -5.98 -17.32
C GLU A 55 -9.56 -6.99 -17.45
N CYS A 56 -8.38 -6.64 -16.92
CA CYS A 56 -7.22 -7.54 -16.88
C CYS A 56 -7.42 -8.72 -15.91
N ALA A 57 -8.43 -8.67 -15.03
CA ALA A 57 -8.85 -9.79 -14.19
C ALA A 57 -9.66 -10.81 -14.97
N THR A 58 -9.05 -11.41 -16.00
CA THR A 58 -9.65 -12.52 -16.75
C THR A 58 -9.84 -13.76 -15.85
N PRO A 59 -10.75 -14.70 -16.19
CA PRO A 59 -10.92 -15.92 -15.40
C PRO A 59 -9.62 -16.67 -15.12
N ALA A 60 -8.75 -16.81 -16.13
CA ALA A 60 -7.46 -17.49 -15.99
C ALA A 60 -6.51 -16.76 -15.03
N VAL A 61 -6.50 -15.42 -15.06
CA VAL A 61 -5.71 -14.58 -14.14
C VAL A 61 -6.26 -14.72 -12.72
N CYS A 62 -7.57 -14.61 -12.54
CA CYS A 62 -8.23 -14.80 -11.25
C CYS A 62 -7.90 -16.15 -10.63
N ASP A 63 -8.06 -17.24 -11.40
CA ASP A 63 -7.78 -18.60 -10.93
C ASP A 63 -6.31 -18.76 -10.53
N SER A 64 -5.39 -18.24 -11.34
CA SER A 64 -3.96 -18.27 -11.05
C SER A 64 -3.59 -17.54 -9.76
N ILE A 65 -4.11 -16.34 -9.55
CA ILE A 65 -3.84 -15.55 -8.34
C ILE A 65 -4.49 -16.21 -7.12
N ARG A 66 -5.76 -16.59 -7.22
CA ARG A 66 -6.50 -17.25 -6.13
C ARG A 66 -5.87 -18.59 -5.73
N LYS A 67 -5.32 -19.34 -6.69
CA LYS A 67 -4.56 -20.58 -6.43
C LYS A 67 -3.34 -20.26 -5.56
N THR A 68 -2.54 -19.26 -5.95
CA THR A 68 -1.33 -18.88 -5.20
C THR A 68 -1.66 -18.38 -3.79
N ILE A 69 -2.76 -17.62 -3.63
CA ILE A 69 -3.22 -17.19 -2.31
C ILE A 69 -3.64 -18.40 -1.46
N ARG A 70 -4.39 -19.37 -2.01
CA ARG A 70 -4.75 -20.60 -1.29
C ARG A 70 -3.52 -21.39 -0.83
N GLU A 71 -2.56 -21.56 -1.73
CA GLU A 71 -1.28 -22.23 -1.38
C GLU A 71 -0.55 -21.50 -0.25
N ARG A 72 -0.54 -20.16 -0.27
CA ARG A 72 0.05 -19.34 0.80
C ARG A 72 -0.68 -19.52 2.13
N VAL A 73 -2.01 -19.52 2.12
CA VAL A 73 -2.83 -19.74 3.32
C VAL A 73 -2.59 -21.12 3.90
N GLN A 74 -2.55 -22.16 3.06
CA GLN A 74 -2.26 -23.53 3.49
C GLN A 74 -0.87 -23.66 4.10
N ALA A 75 0.15 -23.08 3.46
CA ALA A 75 1.51 -23.07 3.97
C ALA A 75 1.66 -22.31 5.28
N GLY A 76 0.78 -21.34 5.54
CA GLY A 76 0.70 -20.58 6.80
C GLY A 76 -0.11 -21.27 7.92
N GLY A 77 -0.56 -22.51 7.70
CA GLY A 77 -1.36 -23.25 8.68
C GLY A 77 -2.87 -23.01 8.58
N GLY A 78 -3.33 -22.35 7.54
CA GLY A 78 -4.74 -21.94 7.39
C GLY A 78 -5.04 -20.60 8.04
N GLY A 79 -6.28 -20.12 7.88
CA GLY A 79 -6.75 -18.87 8.49
C GLY A 79 -7.12 -17.78 7.48
N GLN A 80 -7.29 -16.56 7.98
CA GLN A 80 -7.72 -15.42 7.18
C GLN A 80 -6.55 -14.79 6.43
N PHE A 81 -6.65 -14.71 5.12
CA PHE A 81 -5.65 -14.08 4.29
C PHE A 81 -5.66 -12.56 4.49
N CYS A 82 -4.52 -11.98 4.78
CA CYS A 82 -4.32 -10.53 4.92
C CYS A 82 -3.17 -10.08 4.02
N GLU A 83 -3.38 -9.02 3.26
CA GLU A 83 -2.40 -8.56 2.28
C GLU A 83 -2.24 -7.04 2.32
N LYS A 84 -1.02 -6.56 2.12
CA LYS A 84 -0.71 -5.15 1.97
C LYS A 84 0.27 -4.92 0.83
N THR A 85 -0.19 -4.23 -0.20
CA THR A 85 0.62 -3.66 -1.27
C THR A 85 0.16 -2.24 -1.55
N PRO A 86 0.97 -1.20 -1.31
CA PRO A 86 0.54 0.19 -1.56
C PRO A 86 0.09 0.43 -3.00
N SER A 87 0.69 -0.25 -3.97
CA SER A 87 0.29 -0.18 -5.38
C SER A 87 -1.13 -0.72 -5.65
N ASN A 88 -1.72 -1.51 -4.74
CA ASN A 88 -3.10 -1.98 -4.89
C ASN A 88 -4.12 -0.85 -4.78
N CYS A 89 -3.74 0.30 -4.23
CA CYS A 89 -4.53 1.53 -4.33
C CYS A 89 -4.87 1.90 -5.77
N LEU A 90 -3.93 1.69 -6.70
CA LEU A 90 -4.05 2.06 -8.12
C LEU A 90 -4.82 1.02 -8.96
N ARG A 91 -5.19 -0.11 -8.36
CA ARG A 91 -5.87 -1.24 -9.02
C ARG A 91 -6.87 -1.93 -8.09
N ALA A 92 -7.51 -1.15 -7.21
CA ALA A 92 -8.43 -1.72 -6.20
C ALA A 92 -9.61 -2.48 -6.85
N GLU A 93 -10.15 -2.00 -7.97
CA GLU A 93 -11.19 -2.69 -8.73
C GLU A 93 -10.72 -4.02 -9.33
N TYR A 94 -9.49 -4.05 -9.87
CA TYR A 94 -8.87 -5.29 -10.34
C TYR A 94 -8.74 -6.31 -9.19
N VAL A 95 -8.25 -5.87 -8.02
CA VAL A 95 -8.14 -6.70 -6.82
C VAL A 95 -9.51 -7.19 -6.37
N ALA A 96 -10.54 -6.33 -6.38
CA ALA A 96 -11.90 -6.69 -6.03
C ALA A 96 -12.52 -7.71 -7.00
N ARG A 97 -12.16 -7.65 -8.28
CA ARG A 97 -12.57 -8.67 -9.26
C ARG A 97 -11.90 -10.01 -9.04
N VAL A 98 -10.62 -10.01 -8.70
CA VAL A 98 -9.88 -11.22 -8.34
C VAL A 98 -10.42 -11.83 -7.06
N LEU A 99 -10.76 -11.01 -6.07
CA LEU A 99 -11.25 -11.41 -4.74
C LEU A 99 -12.59 -10.73 -4.42
N PRO A 100 -13.70 -11.17 -5.04
CA PRO A 100 -15.01 -10.53 -4.88
C PRO A 100 -15.54 -10.57 -3.44
N GLU A 101 -15.09 -11.53 -2.64
CA GLU A 101 -15.41 -11.66 -1.22
C GLU A 101 -14.53 -10.81 -0.29
N ALA A 102 -13.47 -10.16 -0.79
CA ALA A 102 -12.52 -9.43 0.04
C ALA A 102 -13.14 -8.22 0.73
N LYS A 103 -12.69 -7.95 1.95
CA LYS A 103 -12.88 -6.70 2.68
C LYS A 103 -11.66 -5.82 2.50
N PHE A 104 -11.88 -4.52 2.40
CA PHE A 104 -10.86 -3.52 2.13
C PHE A 104 -10.72 -2.58 3.32
N ILE A 105 -9.50 -2.37 3.76
CA ILE A 105 -9.17 -1.37 4.78
C ILE A 105 -8.43 -0.24 4.08
N VAL A 106 -8.95 0.98 4.17
CA VAL A 106 -8.34 2.16 3.58
C VAL A 106 -7.74 3.03 4.68
N VAL A 107 -6.40 3.12 4.68
CA VAL A 107 -5.68 3.99 5.63
C VAL A 107 -5.42 5.33 4.96
N VAL A 108 -6.07 6.36 5.49
CA VAL A 108 -5.86 7.77 5.12
C VAL A 108 -4.84 8.38 6.08
N ARG A 109 -3.90 9.16 5.57
CA ARG A 109 -2.93 9.90 6.39
C ARG A 109 -2.67 11.27 5.78
N ASP A 110 -2.41 12.25 6.64
CA ASP A 110 -1.96 13.59 6.23
C ASP A 110 -0.81 13.48 5.21
N GLY A 111 -1.03 14.06 4.03
CA GLY A 111 -0.07 13.98 2.93
C GLY A 111 1.28 14.58 3.29
N ARG A 112 1.32 15.64 4.12
CA ARG A 112 2.57 16.27 4.58
C ARG A 112 3.40 15.30 5.43
N SER A 113 2.74 14.52 6.29
CA SER A 113 3.39 13.44 7.05
C SER A 113 3.94 12.34 6.14
N VAL A 114 3.24 12.03 5.05
CA VAL A 114 3.69 11.06 4.04
C VAL A 114 4.89 11.62 3.26
N LEU A 115 4.85 12.88 2.84
CA LEU A 115 5.96 13.57 2.16
C LEU A 115 7.23 13.52 3.00
N ARG A 116 7.17 13.94 4.27
CA ARG A 116 8.31 13.91 5.18
C ARG A 116 8.94 12.52 5.25
N SER A 117 8.11 11.51 5.48
CA SER A 117 8.60 10.13 5.60
C SER A 117 9.13 9.56 4.29
N SER A 118 8.65 10.04 3.15
CA SER A 118 9.13 9.64 1.82
C SER A 118 10.45 10.30 1.48
N ASP A 119 10.62 11.55 1.88
CA ASP A 119 11.85 12.30 1.72
C ASP A 119 13.02 11.63 2.44
N GLU A 120 12.82 11.25 3.69
CA GLU A 120 13.79 10.50 4.50
C GLU A 120 14.20 9.18 3.83
N MET A 121 13.25 8.45 3.22
CA MET A 121 13.52 7.14 2.61
C MET A 121 14.26 7.23 1.29
N GLN A 122 14.10 8.28 0.50
CA GLN A 122 14.84 8.44 -0.75
C GLN A 122 16.36 8.63 -0.50
N GLY A 123 16.75 9.05 0.69
CA GLY A 123 18.14 9.10 1.15
C GLY A 123 18.73 7.74 1.54
N ARG A 124 17.91 6.73 1.81
CA ARG A 124 18.34 5.40 2.24
C ARG A 124 18.50 4.45 1.05
N GLY A 125 19.61 3.72 0.96
CA GLY A 125 19.90 2.78 -0.13
C GLY A 125 18.95 1.57 -0.18
N ILE A 126 18.99 0.82 -1.29
CA ILE A 126 18.15 -0.37 -1.54
C ILE A 126 18.46 -1.48 -0.54
N ASN A 127 17.43 -2.00 0.12
CA ASN A 127 17.54 -3.18 0.99
C ASN A 127 17.67 -4.46 0.12
N ARG A 128 18.88 -5.04 0.09
CA ARG A 128 19.23 -6.23 -0.70
C ARG A 128 18.37 -7.46 -0.33
N HIS A 129 18.07 -7.64 0.94
CA HIS A 129 17.29 -8.79 1.41
C HIS A 129 15.88 -8.78 0.83
N ARG A 130 15.21 -7.61 0.82
CA ARG A 130 13.89 -7.46 0.19
C ARG A 130 13.89 -7.71 -1.31
N LEU A 131 14.98 -7.34 -2.00
CA LEU A 131 15.11 -7.58 -3.44
C LEU A 131 15.19 -9.09 -3.73
N ILE A 132 16.02 -9.82 -2.99
CA ILE A 132 16.19 -11.28 -3.14
C ILE A 132 14.87 -12.01 -2.82
N THR A 133 14.19 -11.63 -1.75
CA THR A 133 12.89 -12.24 -1.38
C THR A 133 11.86 -12.03 -2.49
N ARG A 134 11.78 -10.81 -3.06
CA ARG A 134 10.86 -10.51 -4.18
C ARG A 134 11.21 -11.29 -5.46
N MET A 135 12.50 -11.51 -5.75
CA MET A 135 12.90 -12.32 -6.91
C MET A 135 12.48 -13.79 -6.77
N ARG A 136 12.46 -14.34 -5.56
CA ARG A 136 11.98 -15.71 -5.29
C ARG A 136 10.46 -15.86 -5.48
N GLU A 137 9.71 -14.79 -5.37
CA GLU A 137 8.26 -14.77 -5.58
C GLU A 137 7.88 -14.70 -7.07
N VAL A 138 8.85 -14.39 -7.95
CA VAL A 138 8.64 -14.33 -9.41
C VAL A 138 8.83 -15.72 -10.01
N PRO A 139 7.81 -16.30 -10.65
CA PRO A 139 7.96 -17.57 -11.37
C PRO A 139 9.04 -17.47 -12.45
N PRO A 140 9.86 -18.56 -12.66
CA PRO A 140 11.00 -18.53 -13.58
C PRO A 140 10.66 -18.07 -15.02
N TRP A 141 9.47 -18.43 -15.51
CA TRP A 141 9.02 -18.02 -16.87
C TRP A 141 8.71 -16.54 -17.02
N GLN A 142 8.60 -15.80 -15.90
CA GLN A 142 8.40 -14.35 -15.92
C GLN A 142 9.72 -13.58 -15.81
N TRP A 143 10.83 -14.21 -15.47
CA TRP A 143 12.13 -13.56 -15.32
C TRP A 143 12.56 -12.69 -16.53
N PRO A 144 12.34 -13.11 -17.79
CA PRO A 144 12.68 -12.26 -18.93
C PRO A 144 11.94 -10.91 -18.92
N LYS A 145 10.72 -10.86 -18.40
CA LYS A 145 9.91 -9.63 -18.30
C LYS A 145 10.41 -8.68 -17.22
N TYR A 146 11.11 -9.21 -16.19
CA TYR A 146 11.72 -8.41 -15.13
C TYR A 146 13.19 -8.06 -15.41
N ALA A 147 13.77 -8.61 -16.48
CA ALA A 147 15.14 -8.32 -16.86
C ALA A 147 15.43 -6.82 -17.03
N PRO A 148 14.58 -5.99 -17.70
CA PRO A 148 14.80 -4.55 -17.79
C PRO A 148 14.86 -3.86 -16.43
N VAL A 149 13.98 -4.23 -15.50
CA VAL A 149 13.96 -3.67 -14.13
C VAL A 149 15.21 -4.10 -13.34
N ALA A 150 15.65 -5.35 -13.53
CA ALA A 150 16.88 -5.85 -12.92
C ALA A 150 18.12 -5.13 -13.48
N PHE A 151 18.17 -4.90 -14.80
CA PHE A 151 19.22 -4.13 -15.46
C PHE A 151 19.24 -2.67 -15.03
N GLU A 152 18.08 -2.01 -14.91
CA GLU A 152 17.97 -0.63 -14.40
C GLU A 152 18.48 -0.55 -12.95
N THR A 153 18.09 -1.52 -12.12
CA THR A 153 18.52 -1.60 -10.73
C THR A 153 20.03 -1.86 -10.60
N LEU A 154 20.56 -2.73 -11.46
CA LEU A 154 22.00 -3.06 -11.51
C LEU A 154 22.81 -1.89 -12.08
N GLY A 155 22.31 -1.25 -13.15
CA GLY A 155 22.91 -0.06 -13.76
C GLY A 155 22.90 1.14 -12.80
N ALA A 156 21.80 1.40 -12.09
CA ALA A 156 21.74 2.44 -11.06
C ALA A 156 22.79 2.22 -9.97
N LYS A 157 23.11 0.97 -9.66
CA LYS A 157 24.12 0.58 -8.67
C LYS A 157 25.55 0.74 -9.18
N LEU A 158 25.81 0.31 -10.42
CA LEU A 158 27.14 0.43 -11.07
C LEU A 158 27.52 1.91 -11.30
N PHE A 159 26.54 2.75 -11.65
CA PHE A 159 26.77 4.17 -11.97
C PHE A 159 26.44 5.11 -10.82
N LYS A 160 26.21 4.62 -9.56
CA LYS A 160 25.80 5.40 -8.38
C LYS A 160 24.60 6.32 -8.66
N ARG A 161 23.76 5.99 -9.63
CA ARG A 161 22.53 6.75 -9.92
C ARG A 161 21.50 6.47 -8.84
N LYS A 162 20.86 7.52 -8.30
CA LYS A 162 19.69 7.38 -7.41
C LYS A 162 18.59 6.72 -8.22
N LEU A 163 17.84 5.78 -7.61
CA LEU A 163 16.62 5.26 -8.24
C LEU A 163 15.72 6.44 -8.59
N SER A 164 15.30 6.48 -9.84
CA SER A 164 14.50 7.59 -10.37
C SER A 164 13.12 7.67 -9.73
N TRP A 165 12.58 6.54 -9.25
CA TRP A 165 11.26 6.44 -8.63
C TRP A 165 11.23 5.44 -7.47
N TRP A 166 10.45 5.76 -6.43
CA TRP A 166 10.19 4.87 -5.30
C TRP A 166 8.70 4.89 -4.93
N GLY A 167 8.11 3.72 -4.61
CA GLY A 167 6.70 3.58 -4.24
C GLY A 167 5.79 3.25 -5.43
N PRO A 168 4.45 3.37 -5.26
CA PRO A 168 3.48 3.15 -6.31
C PRO A 168 3.73 4.03 -7.54
N LYS A 169 3.46 3.49 -8.72
CA LYS A 169 3.57 4.19 -10.00
C LYS A 169 2.17 4.43 -10.57
N PRO A 170 1.53 5.59 -10.32
CA PRO A 170 0.28 5.94 -11.00
C PRO A 170 0.49 6.07 -12.52
N ALA A 171 -0.58 5.94 -13.31
CA ALA A 171 -0.53 6.23 -14.73
C ALA A 171 -0.01 7.67 -14.96
N GLY A 172 0.85 7.88 -15.95
CA GLY A 172 1.48 9.19 -16.20
C GLY A 172 2.68 9.54 -15.30
N TRP A 173 3.14 8.61 -14.45
CA TRP A 173 4.26 8.87 -13.53
C TRP A 173 5.53 9.41 -14.19
N ARG A 174 5.80 9.04 -15.47
CA ARG A 174 6.99 9.49 -16.20
C ARG A 174 6.96 10.99 -16.50
N GLU A 175 5.77 11.54 -16.71
CA GLU A 175 5.57 12.97 -17.01
C GLU A 175 5.95 13.86 -15.81
N THR A 176 5.87 13.29 -14.60
CA THR A 176 6.22 14.01 -13.37
C THR A 176 7.72 14.07 -13.09
N MET A 177 8.55 13.37 -13.87
CA MET A 177 9.99 13.27 -13.61
C MET A 177 10.73 14.62 -13.72
N GLY A 178 10.16 15.58 -14.46
CA GLY A 178 10.66 16.95 -14.56
C GLY A 178 10.16 17.90 -13.47
N MET A 179 9.22 17.46 -12.63
CA MET A 179 8.67 18.30 -11.55
C MET A 179 9.64 18.45 -10.39
N PRO A 180 9.55 19.56 -9.62
CA PRO A 180 10.16 19.66 -8.31
C PRO A 180 9.84 18.45 -7.44
N LYS A 181 10.74 18.09 -6.54
CA LYS A 181 10.59 16.88 -5.70
C LYS A 181 9.30 16.89 -4.88
N GLY A 182 8.95 18.02 -4.28
CA GLY A 182 7.72 18.19 -3.50
C GLY A 182 6.48 17.95 -4.35
N ALA A 183 6.41 18.58 -5.52
CA ALA A 183 5.29 18.44 -6.46
C ALA A 183 5.11 16.98 -6.91
N ARG A 184 6.21 16.28 -7.24
CA ARG A 184 6.16 14.87 -7.64
C ARG A 184 5.69 13.95 -6.52
N LEU A 185 6.17 14.14 -5.29
CA LEU A 185 5.73 13.37 -4.14
C LEU A 185 4.26 13.65 -3.77
N GLY A 186 3.85 14.93 -3.84
CA GLY A 186 2.47 15.33 -3.63
C GLY A 186 1.53 14.72 -4.67
N TRP A 187 1.91 14.75 -5.93
CA TRP A 187 1.17 14.11 -7.02
C TRP A 187 1.04 12.59 -6.79
N GLN A 188 2.15 11.91 -6.47
CA GLN A 188 2.13 10.47 -6.20
C GLN A 188 1.20 10.11 -5.06
N TRP A 189 1.23 10.87 -3.96
CA TRP A 189 0.34 10.67 -2.82
C TRP A 189 -1.12 10.86 -3.23
N SER A 190 -1.43 11.97 -3.91
CA SER A 190 -2.78 12.31 -4.32
C SER A 190 -3.38 11.28 -5.28
N GLU A 191 -2.65 10.93 -6.36
CA GLU A 191 -3.14 9.97 -7.34
C GLU A 191 -3.33 8.58 -6.73
N THR A 192 -2.39 8.14 -5.88
CA THR A 192 -2.47 6.83 -5.24
C THR A 192 -3.66 6.74 -4.29
N LEU A 193 -3.87 7.76 -3.45
CA LEU A 193 -4.96 7.75 -2.47
C LEU A 193 -6.31 7.98 -3.13
N ARG A 194 -6.39 8.94 -4.07
CA ARG A 194 -7.62 9.22 -4.83
C ARG A 194 -8.12 7.97 -5.55
N SER A 195 -7.24 7.25 -6.25
CA SER A 195 -7.60 6.00 -6.93
C SER A 195 -8.20 4.96 -5.98
N ALA A 196 -7.65 4.81 -4.77
CA ALA A 196 -8.20 3.89 -3.78
C ALA A 196 -9.57 4.33 -3.28
N LEU A 197 -9.73 5.64 -2.95
CA LEU A 197 -10.98 6.19 -2.45
C LEU A 197 -12.09 6.13 -3.49
N ASP A 198 -11.79 6.49 -4.74
CA ASP A 198 -12.76 6.49 -5.82
C ASP A 198 -13.22 5.05 -6.15
N ALA A 199 -12.30 4.10 -6.22
CA ALA A 199 -12.64 2.68 -6.41
C ALA A 199 -13.49 2.12 -5.26
N THR A 200 -13.07 2.37 -4.01
CA THR A 200 -13.77 1.81 -2.84
C THR A 200 -15.12 2.46 -2.56
N ALA A 201 -15.37 3.67 -3.07
CA ALA A 201 -16.68 4.32 -2.99
C ALA A 201 -17.81 3.52 -3.68
N HIS A 202 -17.45 2.65 -4.64
CA HIS A 202 -18.38 1.78 -5.35
C HIS A 202 -18.51 0.39 -4.75
N PHE A 203 -17.74 0.07 -3.70
CA PHE A 203 -17.85 -1.21 -2.99
C PHE A 203 -18.95 -1.12 -1.92
N GLY A 204 -19.54 -2.24 -1.53
CA GLY A 204 -20.52 -2.26 -0.45
C GLY A 204 -19.94 -1.75 0.88
N GLN A 205 -20.76 -1.06 1.69
CA GLN A 205 -20.32 -0.51 2.98
C GLN A 205 -19.82 -1.58 3.96
N ASP A 206 -20.31 -2.80 3.84
CA ASP A 206 -19.90 -3.99 4.59
C ASP A 206 -18.50 -4.50 4.18
N ARG A 207 -17.98 -4.01 3.04
CA ARG A 207 -16.70 -4.41 2.47
C ARG A 207 -15.59 -3.37 2.65
N VAL A 208 -15.87 -2.18 3.15
CA VAL A 208 -14.87 -1.09 3.24
C VAL A 208 -14.85 -0.50 4.65
N PHE A 209 -13.67 -0.52 5.26
CA PHE A 209 -13.39 0.19 6.50
C PHE A 209 -12.33 1.24 6.25
N GLN A 210 -12.71 2.51 6.38
CA GLN A 210 -11.80 3.65 6.22
C GLN A 210 -11.53 4.30 7.57
N PHE A 211 -10.26 4.60 7.85
CA PHE A 211 -9.88 5.36 9.05
C PHE A 211 -8.67 6.25 8.78
N ARG A 212 -8.47 7.26 9.64
CA ARG A 212 -7.28 8.10 9.62
C ARG A 212 -6.18 7.49 10.48
N TYR A 213 -4.96 7.52 9.97
CA TYR A 213 -3.78 7.12 10.75
C TYR A 213 -3.67 7.90 12.06
N GLU A 214 -4.04 9.17 12.04
CA GLU A 214 -4.05 10.07 13.19
C GLU A 214 -5.02 9.58 14.29
N ASP A 215 -6.21 9.11 13.91
CA ASP A 215 -7.18 8.53 14.86
C ASP A 215 -6.62 7.25 15.50
N MET A 216 -5.94 6.43 14.71
CA MET A 216 -5.28 5.22 15.22
C MET A 216 -4.17 5.55 16.22
N MET A 217 -3.44 6.65 16.02
CA MET A 217 -2.38 7.07 16.95
C MET A 217 -2.92 7.76 18.20
N SER A 218 -4.03 8.49 18.08
CA SER A 218 -4.62 9.25 19.19
C SER A 218 -5.58 8.43 20.03
N SER A 219 -6.30 7.49 19.43
CA SER A 219 -7.32 6.64 20.05
C SER A 219 -7.17 5.18 19.61
N PRO A 220 -6.00 4.55 19.88
CA PRO A 220 -5.64 3.25 19.31
C PRO A 220 -6.62 2.14 19.70
N LYS A 221 -7.06 2.11 20.96
CA LYS A 221 -8.01 1.10 21.44
C LYS A 221 -9.33 1.14 20.68
N GLN A 222 -9.92 2.32 20.54
CA GLN A 222 -11.21 2.49 19.87
C GLN A 222 -11.11 2.14 18.39
N THR A 223 -10.12 2.72 17.70
CA THR A 223 -9.95 2.53 16.25
C THR A 223 -9.60 1.08 15.91
N MET A 224 -8.73 0.45 16.71
CA MET A 224 -8.35 -0.94 16.47
C MET A 224 -9.48 -1.92 16.82
N SER A 225 -10.29 -1.66 17.86
CA SER A 225 -11.44 -2.51 18.15
C SER A 225 -12.44 -2.50 16.99
N ALA A 226 -12.78 -1.34 16.47
CA ALA A 226 -13.68 -1.23 15.31
C ALA A 226 -13.11 -1.94 14.06
N LEU A 227 -11.79 -1.87 13.85
CA LEU A 227 -11.13 -2.56 12.74
C LEU A 227 -11.17 -4.08 12.92
N VAL A 228 -10.90 -4.59 14.13
CA VAL A 228 -10.95 -6.02 14.47
C VAL A 228 -12.35 -6.57 14.26
N ASP A 229 -13.37 -5.86 14.74
CA ASP A 229 -14.77 -6.22 14.55
C ASP A 229 -15.15 -6.27 13.07
N PHE A 230 -14.75 -5.26 12.30
CA PHE A 230 -14.96 -5.24 10.85
C PHE A 230 -14.29 -6.43 10.16
N CYS A 231 -13.06 -6.76 10.51
CA CYS A 231 -12.34 -7.90 9.91
C CYS A 231 -12.95 -9.24 10.32
N GLY A 232 -13.50 -9.33 11.53
CA GLY A 232 -13.99 -10.57 12.12
C GLY A 232 -12.86 -11.48 12.64
N PHE A 233 -11.79 -10.88 13.18
CA PHE A 233 -10.70 -11.66 13.78
C PHE A 233 -11.11 -12.24 15.14
N GLU A 234 -11.11 -13.56 15.24
CA GLU A 234 -11.44 -14.26 16.48
C GLU A 234 -10.48 -13.94 17.64
N HIS A 235 -9.19 -13.75 17.32
CA HIS A 235 -8.14 -13.44 18.29
C HIS A 235 -7.63 -12.00 18.19
N GLY A 236 -8.49 -11.06 17.76
CA GLY A 236 -8.14 -9.67 17.50
C GLY A 236 -7.67 -8.86 18.71
N GLN A 237 -7.91 -9.35 19.95
CA GLN A 237 -7.47 -8.66 21.18
C GLN A 237 -5.95 -8.41 21.18
N VAL A 238 -5.16 -9.34 20.65
CA VAL A 238 -3.69 -9.16 20.51
C VAL A 238 -3.34 -7.95 19.67
N MET A 239 -4.13 -7.66 18.64
CA MET A 239 -3.91 -6.47 17.79
C MET A 239 -4.25 -5.19 18.54
N ILE A 240 -5.33 -5.21 19.34
CA ILE A 240 -5.77 -4.06 20.15
C ILE A 240 -4.70 -3.72 21.19
N ASP A 241 -4.23 -4.71 21.94
CA ASP A 241 -3.24 -4.52 22.99
C ASP A 241 -1.93 -3.97 22.42
N ARG A 242 -1.45 -4.55 21.33
CA ARG A 242 -0.25 -4.04 20.63
C ARG A 242 -0.44 -2.66 20.03
N ALA A 243 -1.61 -2.36 19.48
CA ALA A 243 -1.87 -1.03 18.95
C ALA A 243 -1.81 0.03 20.06
N VAL A 244 -2.34 -0.27 21.24
CA VAL A 244 -2.27 0.61 22.42
C VAL A 244 -0.82 0.79 22.89
N GLU A 245 -0.03 -0.29 22.92
CA GLU A 245 1.37 -0.25 23.34
C GLU A 245 2.28 0.51 22.34
N GLU A 246 2.07 0.30 21.04
CA GLU A 246 2.94 0.81 19.99
C GLU A 246 2.51 2.18 19.44
N ALA A 247 1.30 2.67 19.75
CA ALA A 247 0.81 3.95 19.27
C ALA A 247 1.67 5.10 19.79
N ASP A 248 2.05 6.00 18.88
CA ASP A 248 2.89 7.15 19.21
C ASP A 248 2.29 8.42 18.58
N PRO A 249 1.45 9.16 19.32
CA PRO A 249 0.82 10.39 18.82
C PRO A 249 1.83 11.46 18.35
N THR A 250 3.06 11.42 18.88
CA THR A 250 4.11 12.39 18.48
C THR A 250 4.47 12.28 17.00
N ARG A 251 4.15 11.16 16.36
CA ARG A 251 4.40 10.94 14.92
C ARG A 251 3.44 11.69 14.00
N ILE A 252 2.33 12.19 14.53
CA ILE A 252 1.29 12.85 13.73
C ILE A 252 1.84 14.13 13.11
N ASP A 253 2.44 14.99 13.92
CA ASP A 253 2.83 16.34 13.53
C ASP A 253 4.33 16.55 13.27
N ARG A 254 5.13 15.48 13.21
CA ARG A 254 6.58 15.58 12.94
C ARG A 254 6.93 16.33 11.65
N TRP A 255 6.04 16.34 10.69
CA TRP A 255 6.23 17.06 9.45
C TRP A 255 6.40 18.58 9.67
N ARG A 256 5.78 19.13 10.72
CA ARG A 256 5.84 20.57 11.03
C ARG A 256 7.27 21.06 11.34
N SER A 257 8.06 20.21 11.97
CA SER A 257 9.45 20.54 12.35
C SER A 257 10.51 19.89 11.45
N GLU A 258 10.17 18.81 10.75
CA GLU A 258 11.15 17.98 10.05
C GLU A 258 11.04 18.06 8.51
N LEU A 259 9.96 18.62 7.95
CA LEU A 259 9.79 18.79 6.51
C LEU A 259 10.13 20.20 6.08
N ASP A 260 10.99 20.31 5.04
CA ASP A 260 11.34 21.60 4.46
C ASP A 260 10.07 22.31 3.94
N PRO A 261 9.79 23.56 4.37
CA PRO A 261 8.66 24.35 3.89
C PRO A 261 8.61 24.49 2.36
N ALA A 262 9.75 24.51 1.69
CA ALA A 262 9.81 24.59 0.22
C ALA A 262 9.20 23.33 -0.41
N VAL A 263 9.45 22.15 0.16
CA VAL A 263 8.83 20.88 -0.31
C VAL A 263 7.32 20.90 -0.12
N VAL A 264 6.82 21.49 0.96
CA VAL A 264 5.38 21.66 1.21
C VAL A 264 4.75 22.58 0.16
N GLN A 265 5.38 23.71 -0.12
CA GLN A 265 4.92 24.67 -1.12
C GLN A 265 4.89 24.07 -2.53
N ASP A 266 5.92 23.34 -2.91
CA ASP A 266 5.98 22.63 -4.19
C ASP A 266 4.84 21.62 -4.32
N ALA A 267 4.50 20.91 -3.23
CA ALA A 267 3.48 19.87 -3.21
C ALA A 267 2.05 20.41 -3.18
N ARG A 268 1.83 21.59 -2.65
CA ARG A 268 0.50 22.19 -2.40
C ARG A 268 -0.44 22.11 -3.62
N PRO A 269 -0.05 22.50 -4.84
CA PRO A 269 -0.94 22.44 -6.00
C PRO A 269 -1.46 21.03 -6.33
N GLN A 270 -0.68 20.02 -5.98
CA GLN A 270 -1.00 18.62 -6.28
C GLN A 270 -1.87 17.96 -5.18
N MET A 271 -1.85 18.52 -3.97
CA MET A 271 -2.43 17.88 -2.78
C MET A 271 -3.67 18.59 -2.25
N ALA A 272 -3.78 19.91 -2.42
CA ALA A 272 -4.76 20.74 -1.72
C ALA A 272 -6.19 20.21 -1.84
N ALA A 273 -6.65 19.95 -3.06
CA ALA A 273 -8.03 19.49 -3.30
C ALA A 273 -8.35 18.16 -2.60
N LEU A 274 -7.39 17.21 -2.57
CA LEU A 274 -7.61 15.94 -1.87
C LEU A 274 -7.51 16.11 -0.35
N MET A 275 -6.61 16.95 0.13
CA MET A 275 -6.50 17.26 1.55
C MET A 275 -7.78 17.90 2.07
N ASP A 276 -8.34 18.88 1.35
CA ASP A 276 -9.61 19.53 1.69
C ASP A 276 -10.77 18.51 1.72
N ARG A 277 -10.87 17.65 0.70
CA ARG A 277 -11.86 16.55 0.67
C ARG A 277 -11.75 15.64 1.90
N LEU A 278 -10.55 15.45 2.43
CA LEU A 278 -10.26 14.59 3.59
C LEU A 278 -10.31 15.35 4.91
N GLY A 279 -10.59 16.66 4.90
CA GLY A 279 -10.66 17.51 6.09
C GLY A 279 -9.29 17.77 6.74
N TYR A 280 -8.21 17.79 5.94
CA TYR A 280 -6.90 18.27 6.37
C TYR A 280 -6.74 19.72 5.89
N CYS A 281 -6.59 20.68 6.82
CA CYS A 281 -6.24 22.05 6.46
C CYS A 281 -4.78 22.12 5.99
N PHE A 282 -4.52 22.82 4.91
CA PHE A 282 -3.16 22.98 4.38
C PHE A 282 -2.36 24.08 5.13
N ASP A 283 -3.04 24.95 5.86
CA ASP A 283 -2.50 26.09 6.59
C ASP A 283 -1.99 25.69 7.98
#